data_3fbb472f4881f4006d5a6b4e6367dae8
#
_entry.id   3fbb472f4881f4006d5a6b4e6367dae8
#
_cell.length_a   1.000
_cell.length_b   1.000
_cell.length_c   1.000
_cell.angle_alpha   90.00
_cell.angle_beta   90.00
_cell.angle_gamma   90.00
#
_symmetry.space_group_name_H-M   'P 1'
#
loop_
_entity.id
_entity.type
_entity.pdbx_description
1 polymer ?
#
loop_
_entity_poly.entity_id
_entity_poly.type
_entity_poly.pdbx_seq_one_letter_code
_entity_poly.pdbx_strand_id
1 'polypeptide(L)'
;MTKPPFRRENKPVSENFKAPDHLVDQLVDTDPNESAEWRQSFDAVLKNAGPVRARYLMLSLLQRANEKNVGVSGLRTTDYINTIPPALEPTFPGDEYLERRIRAYIRWNAAVMVHRAQRPDVGVGGHISTYASSASLYEVGFNHFFRGQDHAGGGDQIFFQGHASPGMYARAFMEGRLTQKQLDGFRQELSHDGGGLS
;
A
#
# COMPACT_ATOMS: atom_id res chain seq x y z
N MET A 1 31.90 23.35 -5.94
CA MET A 1 31.76 22.12 -6.75
C MET A 1 30.38 21.56 -6.50
N THR A 2 29.42 21.88 -7.35
CA THR A 2 28.02 21.47 -7.29
C THR A 2 27.87 20.14 -8.01
N LYS A 3 27.39 19.09 -7.33
CA LYS A 3 27.06 17.82 -7.95
C LYS A 3 25.88 18.00 -8.93
N PRO A 4 25.94 17.42 -10.11
CA PRO A 4 24.82 17.50 -11.07
C PRO A 4 23.62 16.70 -10.58
N PRO A 5 22.38 17.07 -10.95
CA PRO A 5 21.17 16.37 -10.57
C PRO A 5 21.12 14.97 -11.20
N PHE A 6 20.64 14.03 -10.42
CA PHE A 6 20.46 12.63 -10.77
C PHE A 6 19.46 12.51 -11.94
N ARG A 7 19.95 12.30 -13.14
CA ARG A 7 19.14 12.03 -14.34
C ARG A 7 18.74 10.54 -14.29
N ARG A 8 17.49 10.25 -13.96
CA ARG A 8 16.93 8.89 -14.17
C ARG A 8 16.90 8.62 -15.67
N GLU A 9 17.72 7.70 -16.13
CA GLU A 9 17.56 7.10 -17.43
C GLU A 9 16.26 6.29 -17.42
N ASN A 10 15.28 6.71 -18.25
CA ASN A 10 14.13 5.87 -18.58
C ASN A 10 14.61 4.68 -19.38
N LYS A 11 14.93 3.58 -18.71
CA LYS A 11 15.03 2.28 -19.39
C LYS A 11 13.62 1.89 -19.83
N PRO A 12 13.41 1.50 -21.09
CA PRO A 12 12.14 0.94 -21.52
C PRO A 12 11.82 -0.27 -20.64
N VAL A 13 10.59 -0.29 -20.14
CA VAL A 13 10.04 -1.44 -19.40
C VAL A 13 10.24 -2.66 -20.32
N SER A 14 11.01 -3.63 -19.85
CA SER A 14 11.40 -4.81 -20.62
C SER A 14 10.16 -5.51 -21.16
N GLU A 15 10.16 -5.78 -22.46
CA GLU A 15 9.12 -6.48 -23.23
C GLU A 15 8.94 -7.97 -22.85
N ASN A 16 9.43 -8.41 -21.70
CA ASN A 16 9.41 -9.81 -21.26
C ASN A 16 8.63 -9.99 -19.95
N PHE A 17 7.37 -9.58 -19.93
CA PHE A 17 6.45 -10.15 -18.96
C PHE A 17 5.96 -11.50 -19.50
N LYS A 18 6.69 -12.57 -19.21
CA LYS A 18 6.14 -13.94 -19.32
C LYS A 18 5.14 -14.09 -18.17
N ALA A 19 3.86 -14.16 -18.52
CA ALA A 19 2.86 -14.64 -17.59
C ALA A 19 3.29 -16.01 -17.04
N PRO A 20 3.08 -16.32 -15.77
CA PRO A 20 3.43 -17.63 -15.24
C PRO A 20 2.72 -18.72 -16.05
N ASP A 21 3.46 -19.65 -16.59
CA ASP A 21 3.02 -20.77 -17.47
C ASP A 21 2.02 -21.73 -16.77
N HIS A 22 1.60 -21.43 -15.52
CA HIS A 22 0.91 -22.38 -14.64
C HIS A 22 -0.61 -22.31 -14.66
N LEU A 23 -1.24 -21.34 -15.32
CA LEU A 23 -2.70 -21.19 -15.28
C LEU A 23 -3.44 -22.17 -16.19
N VAL A 24 -2.82 -22.62 -17.25
CA VAL A 24 -3.40 -23.56 -18.24
C VAL A 24 -3.07 -25.00 -17.90
N ASP A 25 -1.95 -25.27 -17.22
CA ASP A 25 -1.47 -26.63 -16.91
C ASP A 25 -2.37 -27.41 -15.94
N GLN A 26 -3.31 -26.75 -15.28
CA GLN A 26 -4.27 -27.39 -14.36
C GLN A 26 -5.55 -27.91 -15.04
N LEU A 27 -5.76 -27.59 -16.32
CA LEU A 27 -6.92 -27.99 -17.08
C LEU A 27 -6.48 -28.90 -18.23
N VAL A 28 -7.12 -30.05 -18.35
CA VAL A 28 -6.87 -30.95 -19.48
C VAL A 28 -7.48 -30.35 -20.74
N ASP A 29 -6.66 -30.15 -21.79
CA ASP A 29 -7.16 -29.73 -23.10
C ASP A 29 -7.89 -30.90 -23.76
N THR A 30 -9.21 -30.82 -23.83
CA THR A 30 -10.10 -31.87 -24.38
C THR A 30 -10.23 -31.78 -25.88
N ASP A 31 -9.87 -30.66 -26.53
CA ASP A 31 -9.86 -30.44 -27.97
C ASP A 31 -8.67 -29.56 -28.40
N PRO A 32 -7.49 -30.16 -28.63
CA PRO A 32 -6.29 -29.40 -29.03
C PRO A 32 -6.42 -28.68 -30.37
N ASN A 33 -7.30 -29.14 -31.26
CA ASN A 33 -7.50 -28.51 -32.56
C ASN A 33 -8.29 -27.21 -32.39
N GLU A 34 -9.40 -27.25 -31.66
CA GLU A 34 -10.17 -26.04 -31.33
C GLU A 34 -9.31 -25.04 -30.59
N SER A 35 -8.52 -25.49 -29.61
CA SER A 35 -7.59 -24.64 -28.89
C SER A 35 -6.53 -23.98 -29.79
N ALA A 36 -6.09 -24.67 -30.82
CA ALA A 36 -5.16 -24.11 -31.81
C ALA A 36 -5.86 -23.05 -32.69
N GLU A 37 -7.10 -23.29 -33.12
CA GLU A 37 -7.87 -22.32 -33.90
C GLU A 37 -8.12 -21.02 -33.12
N TRP A 38 -8.44 -21.10 -31.84
CA TRP A 38 -8.61 -19.92 -30.98
C TRP A 38 -7.31 -19.11 -30.87
N ARG A 39 -6.17 -19.77 -30.67
CA ARG A 39 -4.85 -19.11 -30.63
C ARG A 39 -4.51 -18.44 -31.95
N GLN A 40 -4.71 -19.12 -33.06
CA GLN A 40 -4.46 -18.57 -34.42
C GLN A 40 -5.37 -17.37 -34.71
N SER A 41 -6.63 -17.44 -34.30
CA SER A 41 -7.58 -16.33 -34.46
C SER A 41 -7.14 -15.10 -33.64
N PHE A 42 -6.66 -15.31 -32.43
CA PHE A 42 -6.11 -14.24 -31.61
C PHE A 42 -4.85 -13.61 -32.24
N ASP A 43 -3.92 -14.43 -32.72
CA ASP A 43 -2.70 -13.97 -33.38
C ASP A 43 -3.03 -13.18 -34.66
N ALA A 44 -4.01 -13.61 -35.43
CA ALA A 44 -4.47 -12.90 -36.61
C ALA A 44 -5.06 -11.51 -36.25
N VAL A 45 -5.84 -11.41 -35.19
CA VAL A 45 -6.36 -10.13 -34.70
C VAL A 45 -5.20 -9.23 -34.25
N LEU A 46 -4.26 -9.76 -33.47
CA LEU A 46 -3.12 -9.01 -32.99
C LEU A 46 -2.27 -8.46 -34.15
N LYS A 47 -2.04 -9.28 -35.18
CA LYS A 47 -1.27 -8.91 -36.38
C LYS A 47 -1.97 -7.88 -37.25
N ASN A 48 -3.30 -8.03 -37.46
CA ASN A 48 -4.02 -7.24 -38.46
C ASN A 48 -4.67 -5.98 -37.86
N ALA A 49 -5.10 -6.03 -36.62
CA ALA A 49 -5.82 -4.93 -35.95
C ALA A 49 -5.10 -4.34 -34.72
N GLY A 50 -3.94 -4.90 -34.38
CA GLY A 50 -3.08 -4.40 -33.33
C GLY A 50 -3.52 -4.74 -31.90
N PRO A 51 -2.67 -4.38 -30.90
CA PRO A 51 -2.84 -4.82 -29.51
C PRO A 51 -4.07 -4.22 -28.83
N VAL A 52 -4.51 -3.04 -29.23
CA VAL A 52 -5.70 -2.40 -28.65
C VAL A 52 -6.96 -3.21 -28.94
N ARG A 53 -7.11 -3.66 -30.20
CA ARG A 53 -8.24 -4.50 -30.61
C ARG A 53 -8.19 -5.88 -29.99
N ALA A 54 -7.02 -6.50 -29.95
CA ALA A 54 -6.82 -7.79 -29.29
C ALA A 54 -7.20 -7.72 -27.80
N ARG A 55 -6.77 -6.69 -27.09
CA ARG A 55 -7.16 -6.45 -25.68
C ARG A 55 -8.67 -6.28 -25.51
N TYR A 56 -9.32 -5.50 -26.37
CA TYR A 56 -10.77 -5.33 -26.33
C TYR A 56 -11.51 -6.67 -26.45
N LEU A 57 -11.10 -7.50 -27.41
CA LEU A 57 -11.73 -8.82 -27.62
C LEU A 57 -11.52 -9.75 -26.43
N MET A 58 -10.32 -9.80 -25.86
CA MET A 58 -10.06 -10.58 -24.65
C MET A 58 -10.96 -10.13 -23.48
N LEU A 59 -11.06 -8.84 -23.22
CA LEU A 59 -11.92 -8.33 -22.16
C LEU A 59 -13.40 -8.62 -22.42
N SER A 60 -13.86 -8.53 -23.66
CA SER A 60 -15.21 -8.87 -24.05
C SER A 60 -15.54 -10.37 -23.84
N LEU A 61 -14.58 -11.25 -24.16
CA LEU A 61 -14.73 -12.70 -23.90
C LEU A 61 -14.75 -13.00 -22.40
N LEU A 62 -13.92 -12.34 -21.61
CA LEU A 62 -13.91 -12.47 -20.15
C LEU A 62 -15.23 -11.98 -19.53
N GLN A 63 -15.77 -10.87 -20.01
CA GLN A 63 -17.08 -10.39 -19.60
C GLN A 63 -18.15 -11.43 -19.93
N ARG A 64 -18.12 -12.00 -21.14
CA ARG A 64 -19.06 -13.03 -21.56
C ARG A 64 -18.94 -14.30 -20.73
N ALA A 65 -17.73 -14.73 -20.40
CA ALA A 65 -17.48 -15.85 -19.50
C ALA A 65 -18.10 -15.61 -18.12
N ASN A 66 -17.97 -14.40 -17.59
CA ASN A 66 -18.57 -14.02 -16.31
C ASN A 66 -20.11 -14.03 -16.35
N GLU A 67 -20.73 -13.50 -17.41
CA GLU A 67 -22.18 -13.54 -17.64
C GLU A 67 -22.73 -14.99 -17.72
N LYS A 68 -21.91 -15.92 -18.18
CA LYS A 68 -22.23 -17.34 -18.30
C LYS A 68 -21.80 -18.18 -17.10
N ASN A 69 -21.32 -17.53 -16.03
CA ASN A 69 -20.81 -18.19 -14.82
C ASN A 69 -19.67 -19.21 -15.10
N VAL A 70 -18.90 -19.00 -16.16
CA VAL A 70 -17.67 -19.75 -16.41
C VAL A 70 -16.60 -19.20 -15.46
N GLY A 71 -16.37 -19.92 -14.38
CA GLY A 71 -15.41 -19.51 -13.36
C GLY A 71 -13.98 -19.64 -13.85
N VAL A 72 -13.30 -18.54 -14.11
CA VAL A 72 -11.86 -18.49 -14.39
C VAL A 72 -11.18 -18.01 -13.13
N SER A 73 -10.88 -18.94 -12.22
CA SER A 73 -10.37 -18.64 -10.88
C SER A 73 -9.04 -17.88 -10.88
N GLY A 74 -8.21 -18.06 -11.90
CA GLY A 74 -6.94 -17.36 -12.05
C GLY A 74 -7.04 -15.91 -12.54
N LEU A 75 -8.19 -15.49 -13.07
CA LEU A 75 -8.40 -14.12 -13.59
C LEU A 75 -9.18 -13.22 -12.60
N ARG A 76 -9.50 -13.74 -11.42
CA ARG A 76 -10.13 -12.93 -10.35
C ARG A 76 -9.13 -12.09 -9.55
N THR A 77 -7.85 -12.31 -9.68
CA THR A 77 -6.84 -11.37 -9.21
C THR A 77 -6.77 -10.25 -10.25
N THR A 78 -7.49 -9.16 -9.98
CA THR A 78 -7.22 -7.92 -10.71
C THR A 78 -5.76 -7.57 -10.42
N ASP A 79 -4.92 -7.62 -11.45
CA ASP A 79 -3.64 -6.95 -11.36
C ASP A 79 -3.90 -5.55 -10.84
N TYR A 80 -3.08 -5.10 -9.89
CA TYR A 80 -3.14 -3.73 -9.42
C TYR A 80 -2.77 -2.83 -10.60
N ILE A 81 -3.78 -2.41 -11.34
CA ILE A 81 -3.62 -1.48 -12.46
C ILE A 81 -3.83 -0.08 -11.89
N ASN A 82 -2.78 0.73 -11.90
CA ASN A 82 -2.91 2.16 -11.64
C ASN A 82 -3.89 2.75 -12.65
N THR A 83 -5.01 3.29 -12.18
CA THR A 83 -5.99 3.97 -13.01
C THR A 83 -5.46 5.28 -13.58
N ILE A 84 -4.44 5.86 -12.92
CA ILE A 84 -3.72 7.05 -13.38
C ILE A 84 -2.34 6.60 -13.86
N PRO A 85 -2.01 6.74 -15.16
CA PRO A 85 -0.66 6.46 -15.66
C PRO A 85 0.37 7.37 -14.98
N PRO A 86 1.60 6.93 -14.73
CA PRO A 86 2.65 7.74 -14.09
C PRO A 86 2.92 9.08 -14.77
N ALA A 87 2.68 9.17 -16.10
CA ALA A 87 2.83 10.42 -16.86
C ALA A 87 1.74 11.46 -16.57
N LEU A 88 0.61 11.03 -16.01
CA LEU A 88 -0.53 11.89 -15.62
C LEU A 88 -0.64 12.04 -14.10
N GLU A 89 0.29 11.45 -13.35
CA GLU A 89 0.34 11.60 -11.91
C GLU A 89 0.65 13.06 -11.54
N PRO A 90 -0.19 13.69 -10.70
CA PRO A 90 0.06 15.06 -10.27
C PRO A 90 1.36 15.14 -9.46
N THR A 91 2.00 16.31 -9.50
CA THR A 91 3.16 16.57 -8.66
C THR A 91 2.80 16.41 -7.20
N PHE A 92 3.65 15.73 -6.43
CA PHE A 92 3.46 15.57 -4.99
C PHE A 92 3.34 16.94 -4.30
N PRO A 93 2.27 17.20 -3.52
CA PRO A 93 1.94 18.53 -3.01
C PRO A 93 2.80 19.01 -1.83
N GLY A 94 3.67 18.13 -1.28
CA GLY A 94 4.50 18.40 -0.12
C GLY A 94 5.99 18.34 -0.39
N ASP A 95 6.79 18.44 0.67
CA ASP A 95 8.22 18.15 0.63
C ASP A 95 8.47 16.67 0.98
N GLU A 96 8.62 15.84 -0.05
CA GLU A 96 8.82 14.39 0.11
C GLU A 96 10.04 14.06 0.99
N TYR A 97 11.11 14.85 0.91
CA TYR A 97 12.31 14.64 1.72
C TYR A 97 12.04 14.91 3.20
N LEU A 98 11.37 16.01 3.51
CA LEU A 98 11.01 16.39 4.87
C LEU A 98 10.02 15.37 5.46
N GLU A 99 9.00 14.99 4.72
CA GLU A 99 7.98 14.03 5.19
C GLU A 99 8.56 12.64 5.41
N ARG A 100 9.49 12.20 4.57
CA ARG A 100 10.24 10.96 4.78
C ARG A 100 11.03 10.98 6.07
N ARG A 101 11.67 12.11 6.42
CA ARG A 101 12.39 12.27 7.68
C ARG A 101 11.46 12.26 8.88
N ILE A 102 10.35 12.99 8.84
CA ILE A 102 9.35 13.03 9.91
C ILE A 102 8.82 11.61 10.16
N ARG A 103 8.42 10.90 9.10
CA ARG A 103 7.97 9.51 9.19
C ARG A 103 9.04 8.59 9.80
N ALA A 104 10.31 8.77 9.46
CA ALA A 104 11.40 7.99 10.04
C ALA A 104 11.52 8.23 11.54
N TYR A 105 11.42 9.47 12.02
CA TYR A 105 11.44 9.79 13.44
C TYR A 105 10.23 9.21 14.19
N ILE A 106 9.03 9.31 13.63
CA ILE A 106 7.84 8.74 14.26
C ILE A 106 7.97 7.21 14.35
N ARG A 107 8.40 6.54 13.28
CA ARG A 107 8.63 5.09 13.27
C ARG A 107 9.68 4.67 14.29
N TRP A 108 10.77 5.43 14.40
CA TRP A 108 11.81 5.17 15.40
C TRP A 108 11.27 5.27 16.81
N ASN A 109 10.59 6.36 17.15
CA ASN A 109 10.01 6.54 18.47
C ASN A 109 8.96 5.48 18.82
N ALA A 110 8.13 5.08 17.86
CA ALA A 110 7.19 3.99 18.04
C ALA A 110 7.90 2.65 18.34
N ALA A 111 8.96 2.33 17.61
CA ALA A 111 9.73 1.11 17.83
C ALA A 111 10.44 1.12 19.20
N VAL A 112 11.05 2.26 19.56
CA VAL A 112 11.71 2.41 20.88
C VAL A 112 10.72 2.30 22.02
N MET A 113 9.55 2.93 21.91
CA MET A 113 8.49 2.82 22.93
C MET A 113 8.05 1.37 23.14
N VAL A 114 7.75 0.64 22.08
CA VAL A 114 7.36 -0.78 22.14
C VAL A 114 8.52 -1.62 22.71
N HIS A 115 9.75 -1.38 22.29
CA HIS A 115 10.92 -2.09 22.80
C HIS A 115 11.12 -1.84 24.32
N ARG A 116 10.98 -0.62 24.76
CA ARG A 116 11.12 -0.26 26.18
C ARG A 116 10.01 -0.88 27.06
N ALA A 117 8.82 -1.05 26.51
CA ALA A 117 7.71 -1.72 27.20
C ALA A 117 7.92 -3.24 27.38
N GLN A 118 8.89 -3.83 26.68
CA GLN A 118 9.22 -5.26 26.78
C GLN A 118 10.27 -5.58 27.84
N ARG A 119 10.48 -4.70 28.80
CA ARG A 119 11.41 -4.96 29.93
C ARG A 119 10.95 -6.17 30.74
N PRO A 120 11.90 -6.94 31.37
CA PRO A 120 11.57 -8.15 32.14
C PRO A 120 10.48 -7.94 33.19
N ASP A 121 10.49 -6.79 33.86
CA ASP A 121 9.56 -6.47 34.95
C ASP A 121 8.19 -5.97 34.45
N VAL A 122 8.08 -5.61 33.19
CA VAL A 122 6.85 -5.06 32.60
C VAL A 122 6.14 -6.10 31.76
N GLY A 123 6.84 -6.85 30.93
CA GLY A 123 6.36 -8.05 30.21
C GLY A 123 5.14 -7.88 29.28
N VAL A 124 4.65 -6.65 29.11
CA VAL A 124 3.39 -6.37 28.41
C VAL A 124 3.57 -6.01 26.94
N GLY A 125 4.78 -6.04 26.39
CA GLY A 125 5.13 -5.69 25.02
C GLY A 125 3.98 -5.16 24.17
N GLY A 126 4.23 -4.51 23.11
CA GLY A 126 3.22 -4.03 22.17
C GLY A 126 3.45 -4.61 20.78
N HIS A 127 2.46 -4.46 19.92
CA HIS A 127 2.57 -4.83 18.52
C HIS A 127 2.99 -3.62 17.71
N ILE A 128 4.03 -3.77 16.88
CA ILE A 128 4.51 -2.69 15.99
C ILE A 128 4.13 -2.93 14.52
N SER A 129 3.82 -4.18 14.15
CA SER A 129 3.63 -4.57 12.75
C SER A 129 2.46 -3.85 12.08
N THR A 130 1.33 -3.68 12.77
CA THR A 130 0.17 -2.97 12.23
C THR A 130 0.51 -1.51 11.92
N TYR A 131 1.17 -0.82 12.84
CA TYR A 131 1.62 0.53 12.56
C TYR A 131 2.68 0.57 11.46
N ALA A 132 3.65 -0.35 11.47
CA ALA A 132 4.71 -0.38 10.48
C ALA A 132 4.17 -0.51 9.05
N SER A 133 3.13 -1.33 8.84
CA SER A 133 2.50 -1.49 7.53
C SER A 133 1.62 -0.30 7.12
N SER A 134 1.04 0.43 8.07
CA SER A 134 0.16 1.58 7.81
C SER A 134 0.83 2.95 7.97
N ALA A 135 2.13 2.99 8.32
CA ALA A 135 2.82 4.24 8.64
C ALA A 135 2.75 5.29 7.53
N SER A 136 2.92 4.90 6.28
CA SER A 136 2.82 5.83 5.14
C SER A 136 1.40 6.35 4.93
N LEU A 137 0.38 5.49 5.13
CA LEU A 137 -1.02 5.88 5.04
C LEU A 137 -1.36 6.96 6.08
N TYR A 138 -0.94 6.76 7.33
CA TYR A 138 -1.19 7.74 8.38
C TYR A 138 -0.43 9.03 8.16
N GLU A 139 0.84 8.98 7.73
CA GLU A 139 1.60 10.20 7.43
C GLU A 139 0.95 11.02 6.32
N VAL A 140 0.54 10.39 5.23
CA VAL A 140 -0.18 11.07 4.15
C VAL A 140 -1.51 11.63 4.65
N GLY A 141 -2.24 10.86 5.46
CA GLY A 141 -3.48 11.32 6.10
C GLY A 141 -3.28 12.60 6.92
N PHE A 142 -2.30 12.60 7.81
CA PHE A 142 -2.00 13.75 8.67
C PHE A 142 -1.46 14.96 7.92
N ASN A 143 -0.64 14.73 6.91
CA ASN A 143 0.05 15.83 6.23
C ASN A 143 -0.82 16.49 5.16
N HIS A 144 -1.78 15.76 4.55
CA HIS A 144 -2.47 16.24 3.36
C HIS A 144 -3.99 16.16 3.41
N PHE A 145 -4.58 15.37 4.31
CA PHE A 145 -6.01 15.10 4.29
C PHE A 145 -6.75 15.48 5.58
N PHE A 146 -6.20 15.11 6.74
CA PHE A 146 -6.90 15.32 8.00
C PHE A 146 -6.87 16.78 8.42
N ARG A 147 -8.03 17.31 8.77
CA ARG A 147 -8.22 18.69 9.19
C ARG A 147 -8.06 18.81 10.71
N GLY A 148 -7.25 19.76 11.15
CA GLY A 148 -7.13 20.12 12.57
C GLY A 148 -8.35 20.86 13.10
N GLN A 149 -8.44 21.03 14.41
CA GLN A 149 -9.55 21.74 15.07
C GLN A 149 -9.61 23.22 14.71
N ASP A 150 -8.51 23.79 14.24
CA ASP A 150 -8.39 25.18 13.77
C ASP A 150 -8.95 25.39 12.35
N HIS A 151 -9.37 24.35 11.67
CA HIS A 151 -10.01 24.47 10.37
C HIS A 151 -11.40 25.10 10.48
N ALA A 152 -11.72 26.05 9.58
CA ALA A 152 -12.99 26.80 9.61
C ALA A 152 -14.25 25.92 9.59
N GLY A 153 -14.19 24.71 9.02
CA GLY A 153 -15.28 23.73 9.00
C GLY A 153 -15.26 22.75 10.18
N GLY A 154 -14.41 22.97 11.20
CA GLY A 154 -14.16 22.03 12.28
C GLY A 154 -13.12 20.97 11.92
N GLY A 155 -12.58 20.30 12.94
CA GLY A 155 -11.62 19.21 12.79
C GLY A 155 -12.27 17.89 12.40
N ASP A 156 -11.51 17.06 11.69
CA ASP A 156 -11.92 15.68 11.39
C ASP A 156 -11.81 14.81 12.64
N GLN A 157 -12.74 13.88 12.78
CA GLN A 157 -12.69 12.87 13.82
C GLN A 157 -12.22 11.55 13.23
N ILE A 158 -11.02 11.11 13.65
CA ILE A 158 -10.38 9.94 13.09
C ILE A 158 -10.35 8.82 14.13
N PHE A 159 -10.80 7.63 13.74
CA PHE A 159 -10.74 6.43 14.55
C PHE A 159 -9.60 5.54 14.09
N PHE A 160 -8.55 5.45 14.90
CA PHE A 160 -7.40 4.59 14.62
C PHE A 160 -7.61 3.19 15.20
N GLN A 161 -7.09 2.20 14.51
CA GLN A 161 -7.04 0.84 15.05
C GLN A 161 -6.11 0.81 16.28
N GLY A 162 -6.57 0.21 17.39
CA GLY A 162 -5.78 0.14 18.62
C GLY A 162 -4.39 -0.45 18.45
N HIS A 163 -4.22 -1.46 17.57
CA HIS A 163 -2.92 -2.05 17.26
C HIS A 163 -1.95 -1.10 16.53
N ALA A 164 -2.44 0.01 15.98
CA ALA A 164 -1.62 1.05 15.37
C ALA A 164 -1.27 2.19 16.35
N SER A 165 -1.77 2.14 17.58
CA SER A 165 -1.56 3.18 18.62
C SER A 165 -0.10 3.58 18.84
N PRO A 166 0.91 2.67 18.73
CA PRO A 166 2.31 3.08 18.89
C PRO A 166 2.71 4.23 17.98
N GLY A 167 2.24 4.24 16.73
CA GLY A 167 2.50 5.35 15.81
C GLY A 167 1.82 6.64 16.21
N MET A 168 0.59 6.55 16.71
CA MET A 168 -0.18 7.71 17.16
C MET A 168 0.45 8.35 18.39
N TYR A 169 0.87 7.55 19.36
CA TYR A 169 1.57 8.04 20.55
C TYR A 169 2.94 8.63 20.21
N ALA A 170 3.71 7.99 19.32
CA ALA A 170 4.97 8.51 18.86
C ALA A 170 4.82 9.86 18.14
N ARG A 171 3.78 10.01 17.31
CA ARG A 171 3.46 11.28 16.65
C ARG A 171 3.07 12.34 17.68
N ALA A 172 2.18 12.03 18.60
CA ALA A 172 1.78 12.95 19.67
C ALA A 172 2.95 13.40 20.55
N PHE A 173 3.91 12.50 20.79
CA PHE A 173 5.17 12.85 21.45
C PHE A 173 6.01 13.82 20.62
N MET A 174 6.21 13.55 19.34
CA MET A 174 6.97 14.43 18.45
C MET A 174 6.32 15.81 18.29
N GLU A 175 5.00 15.90 18.42
CA GLU A 175 4.22 17.14 18.43
C GLU A 175 4.18 17.83 19.80
N GLY A 176 4.87 17.28 20.82
CA GLY A 176 4.91 17.85 22.17
C GLY A 176 3.62 17.67 22.99
N ARG A 177 2.69 16.85 22.54
CA ARG A 177 1.41 16.55 23.25
C ARG A 177 1.54 15.47 24.31
N LEU A 178 2.56 14.62 24.19
CA LEU A 178 2.90 13.60 25.17
C LEU A 178 4.35 13.79 25.64
N THR A 179 4.60 13.39 26.89
CA THR A 179 5.92 13.39 27.50
C THR A 179 6.57 12.02 27.40
N GLN A 180 7.88 11.96 27.57
CA GLN A 180 8.60 10.69 27.64
C GLN A 180 8.06 9.81 28.79
N LYS A 181 7.74 10.41 29.95
CA LYS A 181 7.18 9.67 31.09
C LYS A 181 5.89 8.94 30.70
N GLN A 182 5.01 9.58 29.92
CA GLN A 182 3.78 8.95 29.43
C GLN A 182 4.07 7.82 28.44
N LEU A 183 5.06 8.00 27.53
CA LEU A 183 5.46 6.91 26.61
C LEU A 183 6.06 5.72 27.37
N ASP A 184 6.80 5.96 28.45
CA ASP A 184 7.36 4.90 29.30
C ASP A 184 6.27 4.08 29.99
N GLY A 185 5.07 4.65 30.15
CA GLY A 185 3.86 3.99 30.64
C GLY A 185 3.05 3.29 29.56
N PHE A 186 3.58 3.06 28.36
CA PHE A 186 2.88 2.33 27.31
C PHE A 186 2.47 0.92 27.76
N ARG A 187 1.21 0.55 27.55
CA ARG A 187 0.59 -0.70 28.02
C ARG A 187 0.46 -0.83 29.55
N GLN A 188 0.58 0.28 30.27
CA GLN A 188 0.48 0.34 31.71
C GLN A 188 -0.56 1.41 32.13
N GLU A 189 -1.70 1.43 31.47
CA GLU A 189 -2.73 2.45 31.63
C GLU A 189 -3.09 2.73 33.10
N LEU A 190 -3.26 1.69 33.89
CA LEU A 190 -3.69 1.78 35.30
C LEU A 190 -2.55 1.60 36.32
N SER A 191 -1.39 1.08 35.91
CA SER A 191 -0.30 0.71 36.80
C SER A 191 0.88 1.66 36.78
N HIS A 192 0.92 2.58 35.81
CA HIS A 192 1.97 3.60 35.73
C HIS A 192 1.63 4.83 36.56
N ASP A 193 2.59 5.28 37.40
CA ASP A 193 2.40 6.47 38.23
C ASP A 193 2.15 7.72 37.39
N GLY A 194 1.00 8.33 37.58
CA GLY A 194 0.50 9.48 36.80
C GLY A 194 -0.27 9.10 35.53
N GLY A 195 -0.69 7.82 35.40
CA GLY A 195 -1.42 7.28 34.25
C GLY A 195 -0.48 6.91 33.09
N GLY A 196 -0.74 5.75 32.50
CA GLY A 196 -0.03 5.25 31.33
C GLY A 196 -0.84 5.37 30.03
N LEU A 197 -0.33 4.76 28.99
CA LEU A 197 -0.98 4.66 27.69
C LEU A 197 -1.50 3.24 27.46
N SER A 198 -2.65 3.09 26.83
CA SER A 198 -3.28 1.80 26.50
C SER A 198 -2.61 1.11 25.30
#